data_56d01923b7f8c0998eec70b44b04a6b1
#
_entry.id   56d01923b7f8c0998eec70b44b04a6b1
#
_cell.length_a   1.000
_cell.length_b   1.000
_cell.length_c   1.000
_cell.angle_alpha   90.00
_cell.angle_beta   90.00
_cell.angle_gamma   90.00
#
_symmetry.space_group_name_H-M   'P 1'
#
loop_
_entity.id
_entity.type
_entity.pdbx_description
1 polymer ?
#
loop_
_entity_poly.entity_id
_entity_poly.type
_entity_poly.pdbx_seq_one_letter_code
_entity_poly.pdbx_strand_id
1 'polypeptide(L)'
;MSNATPGLGKKIAIGAAWSVLTRLSIKGLGFISTIILARLLFPADFGIMAACMAMVAFFEIFTSFSFDINIIQKDNVTDDTLNSAWTCKLLSGLLLAILLFIASPWISAFFNDPRLTLVVQAVAFIPLIKSAENIGFVLYRKNLDLKKEFNLEVIAKLLSFTVTLAAAFYWQNYWALVIGMFSNAIARVLLSYAMHSYRPAFGLSQAAELFRFSKWLLLNNLLIFLNHKVTDLIIGNRANTTELGYYSVSYEISNLPTTELVFPLSRAIFPGYSLVKSDINALRDMFLKITAVVLFFAAPICFGFYAVAHEAVALFLGDKWLNIVPMVSILAFYGLSRCAVQNMGNVFVALGKPHISTYISLSRLIVIVPLLLYAVSHYGALGAAGTVLAVSLITLPISFWTCSLLLKFTLRQVVMLFAFPIIAAVIMTLAIKLLGYVLQQQQVHSVAVLLLAKVATGVFCYVAMAALYLGYITKNEFWLQLLHTLKARIIARRSPKDFQG
;
A
#
# COMPACT_ATOMS: atom_id res chain seq x y z
N MET A 1 9.93 33.04 -12.18
CA MET A 1 11.11 32.14 -12.12
C MET A 1 11.72 32.31 -10.74
N SER A 2 11.40 31.43 -9.80
CA SER A 2 11.89 31.54 -8.42
C SER A 2 13.32 31.03 -8.34
N ASN A 3 14.21 31.81 -7.75
CA ASN A 3 15.58 31.45 -7.39
C ASN A 3 15.57 30.24 -6.43
N ALA A 4 15.51 29.02 -6.96
CA ALA A 4 15.74 27.83 -6.18
C ALA A 4 17.21 27.80 -5.78
N THR A 5 17.49 27.95 -4.48
CA THR A 5 18.84 27.84 -3.92
C THR A 5 19.48 26.51 -4.40
N PRO A 6 20.74 26.54 -4.90
CA PRO A 6 21.38 25.36 -5.50
C PRO A 6 21.42 24.10 -4.61
N GLY A 7 21.13 24.23 -3.31
CA GLY A 7 21.08 23.14 -2.35
C GLY A 7 19.71 22.46 -2.20
N LEU A 8 18.60 23.10 -2.59
CA LEU A 8 17.23 22.57 -2.32
C LEU A 8 16.92 21.34 -3.16
N GLY A 9 17.26 21.34 -4.45
CA GLY A 9 17.05 20.17 -5.32
C GLY A 9 17.81 18.93 -4.84
N LYS A 10 19.04 19.10 -4.35
CA LYS A 10 19.84 18.01 -3.77
C LYS A 10 19.21 17.49 -2.47
N LYS A 11 18.73 18.36 -1.58
CA LYS A 11 18.02 17.96 -0.35
C LYS A 11 16.74 17.19 -0.65
N ILE A 12 15.94 17.65 -1.62
CA ILE A 12 14.72 16.95 -2.05
C ILE A 12 15.05 15.55 -2.61
N ALA A 13 16.08 15.44 -3.46
CA ALA A 13 16.47 14.15 -4.05
C ALA A 13 16.97 13.17 -2.97
N ILE A 14 17.80 13.63 -2.03
CA ILE A 14 18.28 12.81 -0.90
C ILE A 14 17.12 12.40 0.00
N GLY A 15 16.23 13.33 0.32
CA GLY A 15 15.02 13.05 1.10
C GLY A 15 14.12 12.01 0.43
N ALA A 16 13.88 12.12 -0.87
CA ALA A 16 13.13 11.13 -1.64
C ALA A 16 13.78 9.74 -1.58
N ALA A 17 15.10 9.66 -1.70
CA ALA A 17 15.85 8.40 -1.58
C ALA A 17 15.67 7.76 -0.19
N TRP A 18 15.77 8.55 0.90
CA TRP A 18 15.53 8.07 2.25
C TRP A 18 14.07 7.61 2.45
N SER A 19 13.08 8.33 1.92
CA SER A 19 11.67 7.91 1.99
C SER A 19 11.42 6.56 1.28
N VAL A 20 12.03 6.36 0.11
CA VAL A 20 11.94 5.07 -0.61
C VAL A 20 12.62 3.96 0.19
N LEU A 21 13.80 4.23 0.75
CA LEU A 21 14.52 3.25 1.57
C LEU A 21 13.74 2.89 2.84
N THR A 22 13.15 3.87 3.54
CA THR A 22 12.27 3.66 4.69
C THR A 22 11.13 2.71 4.32
N ARG A 23 10.43 3.01 3.23
CA ARG A 23 9.31 2.21 2.78
C ARG A 23 9.70 0.78 2.44
N LEU A 24 10.78 0.59 1.67
CA LEU A 24 11.28 -0.74 1.30
C LEU A 24 11.71 -1.54 2.53
N SER A 25 12.40 -0.91 3.48
CA SER A 25 12.83 -1.57 4.71
C SER A 25 11.64 -2.01 5.58
N ILE A 26 10.66 -1.11 5.81
CA ILE A 26 9.48 -1.43 6.64
C ILE A 26 8.62 -2.51 5.97
N LYS A 27 8.40 -2.41 4.66
CA LYS A 27 7.61 -3.39 3.91
C LYS A 27 8.31 -4.74 3.78
N GLY A 28 9.62 -4.72 3.52
CA GLY A 28 10.43 -5.95 3.48
C GLY A 28 10.43 -6.68 4.83
N LEU A 29 10.69 -5.96 5.92
CA LEU A 29 10.59 -6.51 7.28
C LEU A 29 9.17 -6.99 7.61
N GLY A 30 8.14 -6.25 7.17
CA GLY A 30 6.74 -6.67 7.33
C GLY A 30 6.46 -7.98 6.62
N PHE A 31 6.88 -8.11 5.36
CA PHE A 31 6.70 -9.32 4.57
C PHE A 31 7.42 -10.54 5.18
N ILE A 32 8.69 -10.38 5.58
CA ILE A 32 9.44 -11.43 6.28
C ILE A 32 8.72 -11.81 7.57
N SER A 33 8.24 -10.82 8.34
CA SER A 33 7.45 -11.06 9.56
C SER A 33 6.19 -11.86 9.26
N THR A 34 5.42 -11.49 8.25
CA THR A 34 4.20 -12.20 7.86
C THR A 34 4.48 -13.65 7.48
N ILE A 35 5.55 -13.93 6.73
CA ILE A 35 5.95 -15.29 6.36
C ILE A 35 6.26 -16.13 7.61
N ILE A 36 7.10 -15.63 8.52
CA ILE A 36 7.49 -16.37 9.71
C ILE A 36 6.30 -16.58 10.63
N LEU A 37 5.51 -15.51 10.87
CA LEU A 37 4.32 -15.56 11.73
C LEU A 37 3.22 -16.46 11.15
N ALA A 38 3.04 -16.51 9.84
CA ALA A 38 2.09 -17.40 9.20
C ALA A 38 2.44 -18.89 9.41
N ARG A 39 3.71 -19.22 9.56
CA ARG A 39 4.13 -20.58 9.92
C ARG A 39 3.87 -20.93 11.38
N LEU A 40 3.93 -19.95 12.28
CA LEU A 40 3.74 -20.15 13.72
C LEU A 40 2.26 -20.04 14.14
N LEU A 41 1.53 -19.07 13.57
CA LEU A 41 0.17 -18.73 13.93
C LEU A 41 -0.85 -19.37 13.00
N PHE A 42 -2.13 -19.34 13.40
CA PHE A 42 -3.24 -19.82 12.62
C PHE A 42 -3.97 -18.69 11.86
N PRO A 43 -4.69 -18.99 10.78
CA PRO A 43 -5.47 -17.99 10.05
C PRO A 43 -6.43 -17.17 10.93
N ALA A 44 -7.06 -17.81 11.93
CA ALA A 44 -7.94 -17.14 12.89
C ALA A 44 -7.22 -16.03 13.69
N ASP A 45 -5.92 -16.19 14.00
CA ASP A 45 -5.15 -15.18 14.72
C ASP A 45 -4.97 -13.91 13.89
N PHE A 46 -4.68 -14.06 12.59
CA PHE A 46 -4.61 -12.95 11.64
C PHE A 46 -5.98 -12.30 11.44
N GLY A 47 -7.05 -13.09 11.45
CA GLY A 47 -8.42 -12.60 11.31
C GLY A 47 -8.86 -11.74 12.50
N ILE A 48 -8.59 -12.17 13.73
CA ILE A 48 -8.83 -11.38 14.94
C ILE A 48 -8.10 -10.03 14.86
N MET A 49 -6.84 -10.04 14.44
CA MET A 49 -6.08 -8.80 14.29
C MET A 49 -6.62 -7.93 13.15
N ALA A 50 -7.03 -8.51 12.01
CA ALA A 50 -7.63 -7.77 10.91
C ALA A 50 -8.95 -7.11 11.32
N ALA A 51 -9.83 -7.82 12.04
CA ALA A 51 -11.07 -7.28 12.59
C ALA A 51 -10.80 -6.14 13.58
N CYS A 52 -9.89 -6.37 14.53
CA CYS A 52 -9.48 -5.34 15.48
C CYS A 52 -8.95 -4.08 14.79
N MET A 53 -8.03 -4.24 13.84
CA MET A 53 -7.42 -3.11 13.11
C MET A 53 -8.41 -2.39 12.19
N ALA A 54 -9.41 -3.09 11.64
CA ALA A 54 -10.48 -2.45 10.88
C ALA A 54 -11.31 -1.52 11.77
N MET A 55 -11.59 -1.91 13.01
CA MET A 55 -12.31 -1.07 13.98
C MET A 55 -11.45 0.06 14.52
N VAL A 56 -10.18 -0.18 14.82
CA VAL A 56 -9.24 0.91 15.14
C VAL A 56 -9.24 1.98 14.04
N ALA A 57 -9.10 1.56 12.78
CA ALA A 57 -9.12 2.48 11.64
C ALA A 57 -10.47 3.22 11.50
N PHE A 58 -11.59 2.58 11.84
CA PHE A 58 -12.91 3.23 11.84
C PHE A 58 -12.97 4.37 12.88
N PHE A 59 -12.61 4.08 14.12
CA PHE A 59 -12.65 5.08 15.18
C PHE A 59 -11.57 6.17 15.00
N GLU A 60 -10.45 5.84 14.36
CA GLU A 60 -9.39 6.78 14.02
C GLU A 60 -9.88 7.91 13.09
N ILE A 61 -10.90 7.69 12.26
CA ILE A 61 -11.49 8.73 11.42
C ILE A 61 -11.96 9.93 12.25
N PHE A 62 -12.57 9.66 13.40
CA PHE A 62 -13.15 10.70 14.27
C PHE A 62 -12.11 11.42 15.14
N THR A 63 -10.91 10.87 15.27
CA THR A 63 -9.85 11.38 16.14
C THR A 63 -8.60 11.84 15.40
N SER A 64 -8.52 11.57 14.07
CA SER A 64 -7.37 11.90 13.23
C SER A 64 -7.48 13.31 12.64
N PHE A 65 -6.87 14.29 13.29
CA PHE A 65 -6.94 15.70 12.91
C PHE A 65 -5.74 16.21 12.10
N SER A 66 -4.84 15.32 11.67
CA SER A 66 -3.68 15.65 10.81
C SER A 66 -2.84 16.84 11.29
N PHE A 67 -2.62 16.95 12.60
CA PHE A 67 -1.85 18.04 13.21
C PHE A 67 -0.43 18.17 12.63
N ASP A 68 0.19 17.04 12.29
CA ASP A 68 1.53 17.01 11.67
C ASP A 68 1.58 17.79 10.35
N ILE A 69 0.51 17.70 9.52
CA ILE A 69 0.44 18.42 8.24
C ILE A 69 0.33 19.93 8.48
N ASN A 70 -0.44 20.34 9.49
CA ASN A 70 -0.61 21.74 9.85
C ASN A 70 0.74 22.36 10.26
N ILE A 71 1.53 21.67 11.11
CA ILE A 71 2.87 22.12 11.53
C ILE A 71 3.81 22.28 10.33
N ILE A 72 3.77 21.33 9.36
CA ILE A 72 4.64 21.39 8.17
C ILE A 72 4.28 22.59 7.30
N GLN A 73 2.99 22.93 7.16
CA GLN A 73 2.50 24.04 6.33
C GLN A 73 2.71 25.43 6.96
N LYS A 74 2.80 25.52 8.28
CA LYS A 74 2.95 26.80 9.00
C LYS A 74 4.38 27.32 8.84
N ASP A 75 4.57 28.57 8.39
CA ASP A 75 5.90 29.15 8.16
C ASP A 75 6.70 29.27 9.46
N ASN A 76 6.09 29.84 10.50
CA ASN A 76 6.68 30.01 11.80
C ASN A 76 6.08 29.04 12.81
N VAL A 77 6.86 28.06 13.25
CA VAL A 77 6.47 27.09 14.27
C VAL A 77 7.08 27.53 15.61
N THR A 78 6.20 27.88 16.55
CA THR A 78 6.59 28.23 17.91
C THR A 78 6.43 27.02 18.83
N ASP A 79 7.03 27.08 20.02
CA ASP A 79 6.85 26.05 21.06
C ASP A 79 5.38 25.94 21.47
N ASP A 80 4.62 27.03 21.49
CA ASP A 80 3.18 27.01 21.75
C ASP A 80 2.40 26.23 20.67
N THR A 81 2.83 26.32 19.41
CA THR A 81 2.23 25.51 18.32
C THR A 81 2.49 24.04 18.54
N LEU A 82 3.73 23.67 18.88
CA LEU A 82 4.13 22.29 19.13
C LEU A 82 3.44 21.72 20.38
N ASN A 83 3.40 22.51 21.47
CA ASN A 83 2.73 22.14 22.73
C ASN A 83 1.23 21.92 22.51
N SER A 84 0.57 22.83 21.78
CA SER A 84 -0.86 22.68 21.46
C SER A 84 -1.14 21.49 20.59
N ALA A 85 -0.31 21.23 19.55
CA ALA A 85 -0.45 20.09 18.67
C ALA A 85 -0.22 18.76 19.41
N TRP A 86 0.79 18.68 20.28
CA TRP A 86 1.06 17.50 21.09
C TRP A 86 -0.07 17.22 22.08
N THR A 87 -0.55 18.26 22.79
CA THR A 87 -1.67 18.12 23.73
C THR A 87 -2.95 17.67 23.03
N CYS A 88 -3.28 18.27 21.87
CA CYS A 88 -4.42 17.85 21.07
C CYS A 88 -4.28 16.41 20.57
N LYS A 89 -3.07 15.99 20.15
CA LYS A 89 -2.78 14.62 19.72
C LYS A 89 -2.97 13.63 20.89
N LEU A 90 -2.49 13.98 22.08
CA LEU A 90 -2.64 13.15 23.27
C LEU A 90 -4.11 13.01 23.68
N LEU A 91 -4.87 14.10 23.67
CA LEU A 91 -6.31 14.09 23.97
C LEU A 91 -7.09 13.27 22.92
N SER A 92 -6.72 13.38 21.64
CA SER A 92 -7.31 12.57 20.57
C SER A 92 -7.00 11.08 20.75
N GLY A 93 -5.77 10.73 21.12
CA GLY A 93 -5.37 9.36 21.42
C GLY A 93 -6.10 8.79 22.65
N LEU A 94 -6.29 9.60 23.68
CA LEU A 94 -7.06 9.22 24.88
C LEU A 94 -8.54 9.01 24.53
N LEU A 95 -9.15 9.93 23.78
CA LEU A 95 -10.53 9.79 23.31
C LEU A 95 -10.71 8.51 22.49
N LEU A 96 -9.78 8.23 21.57
CA LEU A 96 -9.81 7.00 20.77
C LEU A 96 -9.70 5.75 21.66
N ALA A 97 -8.81 5.77 22.64
CA ALA A 97 -8.66 4.66 23.57
C ALA A 97 -9.95 4.40 24.37
N ILE A 98 -10.58 5.45 24.89
CA ILE A 98 -11.85 5.36 25.63
C ILE A 98 -12.96 4.83 24.71
N LEU A 99 -13.09 5.36 23.49
CA LEU A 99 -14.11 4.92 22.54
C LEU A 99 -13.95 3.44 22.19
N LEU A 100 -12.73 2.99 21.87
CA LEU A 100 -12.44 1.59 21.57
C LEU A 100 -12.69 0.68 22.78
N PHE A 101 -12.26 1.10 23.97
CA PHE A 101 -12.44 0.32 25.19
C PHE A 101 -13.94 0.11 25.49
N ILE A 102 -14.74 1.17 25.44
CA ILE A 102 -16.19 1.11 25.65
C ILE A 102 -16.88 0.33 24.53
N ALA A 103 -16.47 0.53 23.27
CA ALA A 103 -17.08 -0.14 22.11
C ALA A 103 -16.70 -1.63 22.00
N SER A 104 -15.71 -2.12 22.76
CA SER A 104 -15.17 -3.47 22.60
C SER A 104 -16.22 -4.60 22.70
N PRO A 105 -17.26 -4.58 23.58
CA PRO A 105 -18.28 -5.62 23.59
C PRO A 105 -19.16 -5.60 22.33
N TRP A 106 -19.51 -4.42 21.83
CA TRP A 106 -20.29 -4.27 20.59
C TRP A 106 -19.48 -4.69 19.35
N ILE A 107 -18.17 -4.42 19.35
CA ILE A 107 -17.26 -4.89 18.30
C ILE A 107 -17.20 -6.42 18.28
N SER A 108 -17.05 -7.02 19.45
CA SER A 108 -17.06 -8.48 19.61
C SER A 108 -18.38 -9.09 19.13
N ALA A 109 -19.51 -8.51 19.50
CA ALA A 109 -20.84 -8.94 19.05
C ALA A 109 -21.01 -8.76 17.53
N PHE A 110 -20.50 -7.66 16.95
CA PHE A 110 -20.56 -7.41 15.50
C PHE A 110 -19.81 -8.48 14.69
N PHE A 111 -18.64 -8.91 15.17
CA PHE A 111 -17.85 -9.96 14.50
C PHE A 111 -18.18 -11.38 14.97
N ASN A 112 -19.11 -11.56 15.90
CA ASN A 112 -19.47 -12.84 16.49
C ASN A 112 -18.27 -13.62 17.07
N ASP A 113 -17.28 -12.92 17.64
CA ASP A 113 -16.07 -13.52 18.21
C ASP A 113 -15.75 -12.92 19.60
N PRO A 114 -16.03 -13.66 20.70
CA PRO A 114 -15.81 -13.15 22.06
C PRO A 114 -14.37 -12.75 22.39
N ARG A 115 -13.39 -13.34 21.69
CA ARG A 115 -11.95 -13.03 21.88
C ARG A 115 -11.63 -11.58 21.55
N LEU A 116 -12.39 -10.96 20.63
CA LEU A 116 -12.19 -9.56 20.23
C LEU A 116 -12.39 -8.58 21.36
N THR A 117 -13.21 -8.87 22.37
CA THR A 117 -13.42 -7.94 23.51
C THR A 117 -12.10 -7.62 24.18
N LEU A 118 -11.37 -8.64 24.62
CA LEU A 118 -10.08 -8.44 25.31
C LEU A 118 -8.99 -7.88 24.38
N VAL A 119 -8.97 -8.33 23.12
CA VAL A 119 -7.99 -7.85 22.13
C VAL A 119 -8.21 -6.37 21.82
N VAL A 120 -9.44 -5.93 21.60
CA VAL A 120 -9.76 -4.52 21.33
C VAL A 120 -9.47 -3.66 22.56
N GLN A 121 -9.81 -4.12 23.76
CA GLN A 121 -9.48 -3.41 25.00
C GLN A 121 -7.98 -3.23 25.17
N ALA A 122 -7.18 -4.26 24.93
CA ALA A 122 -5.73 -4.14 24.95
C ALA A 122 -5.23 -3.17 23.87
N VAL A 123 -5.62 -3.38 22.60
CA VAL A 123 -5.17 -2.57 21.47
C VAL A 123 -5.62 -1.11 21.59
N ALA A 124 -6.70 -0.81 22.32
CA ALA A 124 -7.16 0.56 22.58
C ALA A 124 -6.10 1.46 23.21
N PHE A 125 -5.16 0.92 23.97
CA PHE A 125 -4.05 1.69 24.56
C PHE A 125 -2.95 2.06 23.55
N ILE A 126 -2.87 1.40 22.42
CA ILE A 126 -1.81 1.64 21.41
C ILE A 126 -1.90 3.05 20.81
N PRO A 127 -3.07 3.56 20.35
CA PRO A 127 -3.21 4.94 19.92
C PRO A 127 -2.82 5.97 20.99
N LEU A 128 -3.15 5.71 22.25
CA LEU A 128 -2.77 6.57 23.37
C LEU A 128 -1.24 6.61 23.53
N ILE A 129 -0.57 5.46 23.52
CA ILE A 129 0.90 5.40 23.58
C ILE A 129 1.51 6.15 22.39
N LYS A 130 1.05 5.90 21.17
CA LYS A 130 1.54 6.58 19.95
C LYS A 130 1.31 8.08 19.99
N SER A 131 0.24 8.56 20.60
CA SER A 131 -0.04 9.99 20.71
C SER A 131 0.95 10.72 21.63
N ALA A 132 1.62 10.01 22.52
CA ALA A 132 2.67 10.53 23.37
C ALA A 132 4.04 10.69 22.64
N GLU A 133 4.16 10.30 21.36
CA GLU A 133 5.36 10.52 20.54
C GLU A 133 5.75 12.00 20.52
N ASN A 134 7.04 12.27 20.57
CA ASN A 134 7.56 13.64 20.60
C ASN A 134 7.21 14.40 19.31
N ILE A 135 6.35 15.40 19.41
CA ILE A 135 5.87 16.19 18.28
C ILE A 135 6.99 16.96 17.55
N GLY A 136 8.07 17.30 18.25
CA GLY A 136 9.24 17.95 17.67
C GLY A 136 9.86 17.15 16.52
N PHE A 137 9.60 15.84 16.45
CA PHE A 137 10.06 14.98 15.38
C PHE A 137 9.52 15.38 13.99
N VAL A 138 8.35 16.04 13.94
CA VAL A 138 7.76 16.59 12.70
C VAL A 138 8.68 17.64 12.05
N LEU A 139 9.48 18.34 12.84
CA LEU A 139 10.44 19.35 12.33
C LEU A 139 11.51 18.72 11.43
N TYR A 140 11.91 17.47 11.65
CA TYR A 140 12.81 16.76 10.74
C TYR A 140 12.19 16.57 9.36
N ARG A 141 10.88 16.23 9.28
CA ARG A 141 10.12 16.14 8.02
C ARG A 141 10.04 17.51 7.35
N LYS A 142 9.72 18.56 8.10
CA LYS A 142 9.66 19.94 7.61
C LYS A 142 11.00 20.40 7.00
N ASN A 143 12.10 20.03 7.64
CA ASN A 143 13.46 20.39 7.22
C ASN A 143 14.07 19.44 6.19
N LEU A 144 13.30 18.45 5.70
CA LEU A 144 13.74 17.41 4.75
C LEU A 144 14.88 16.51 5.28
N ASP A 145 15.08 16.43 6.61
CA ASP A 145 16.01 15.46 7.24
C ASP A 145 15.34 14.09 7.43
N LEU A 146 15.00 13.46 6.32
CA LEU A 146 14.28 12.18 6.32
C LEU A 146 15.16 10.98 6.74
N LYS A 147 16.48 11.19 6.93
CA LYS A 147 17.37 10.18 7.51
C LYS A 147 16.99 9.89 8.97
N LYS A 148 16.62 10.92 9.73
CA LYS A 148 16.17 10.75 11.13
C LYS A 148 14.88 9.95 11.20
N GLU A 149 13.94 10.22 10.29
CA GLU A 149 12.70 9.45 10.16
C GLU A 149 12.99 7.98 9.81
N PHE A 150 13.88 7.72 8.85
CA PHE A 150 14.33 6.37 8.51
C PHE A 150 14.85 5.62 9.73
N ASN A 151 15.74 6.24 10.50
CA ASN A 151 16.32 5.61 11.68
C ASN A 151 15.25 5.26 12.72
N LEU A 152 14.35 6.19 13.03
CA LEU A 152 13.25 5.95 13.98
C LEU A 152 12.36 4.79 13.53
N GLU A 153 11.89 4.84 12.29
CA GLU A 153 10.95 3.85 11.74
C GLU A 153 11.58 2.45 11.66
N VAL A 154 12.81 2.36 11.17
CA VAL A 154 13.47 1.05 10.97
C VAL A 154 13.91 0.44 12.30
N ILE A 155 14.47 1.23 13.23
CA ILE A 155 14.87 0.72 14.55
C ILE A 155 13.64 0.25 15.33
N ALA A 156 12.56 1.06 15.37
CA ALA A 156 11.32 0.66 16.04
C ALA A 156 10.72 -0.61 15.41
N LYS A 157 10.77 -0.72 14.07
CA LYS A 157 10.28 -1.91 13.36
C LYS A 157 11.13 -3.15 13.65
N LEU A 158 12.45 -3.02 13.71
CA LEU A 158 13.36 -4.13 14.05
C LEU A 158 13.13 -4.62 15.49
N LEU A 159 13.02 -3.70 16.44
CA LEU A 159 12.72 -4.05 17.84
C LEU A 159 11.36 -4.76 17.95
N SER A 160 10.33 -4.19 17.31
CA SER A 160 9.00 -4.81 17.27
C SER A 160 9.04 -6.19 16.62
N PHE A 161 9.75 -6.35 15.50
CA PHE A 161 9.90 -7.61 14.80
C PHE A 161 10.51 -8.69 15.71
N THR A 162 11.61 -8.39 16.40
CA THR A 162 12.27 -9.31 17.32
C THR A 162 11.35 -9.71 18.47
N VAL A 163 10.67 -8.73 19.09
CA VAL A 163 9.75 -9.00 20.22
C VAL A 163 8.53 -9.81 19.73
N THR A 164 7.98 -9.48 18.56
CA THR A 164 6.85 -10.24 17.98
C THR A 164 7.23 -11.69 17.72
N LEU A 165 8.40 -11.94 17.15
CA LEU A 165 8.86 -13.30 16.88
C LEU A 165 9.09 -14.08 18.18
N ALA A 166 9.77 -13.49 19.16
CA ALA A 166 9.97 -14.13 20.47
C ALA A 166 8.61 -14.46 21.13
N ALA A 167 7.67 -13.54 21.11
CA ALA A 167 6.32 -13.76 21.61
C ALA A 167 5.56 -14.85 20.84
N ALA A 168 5.70 -14.89 19.51
CA ALA A 168 5.05 -15.89 18.65
C ALA A 168 5.61 -17.30 18.89
N PHE A 169 6.92 -17.44 19.13
CA PHE A 169 7.52 -18.72 19.50
C PHE A 169 7.03 -19.22 20.87
N TYR A 170 6.77 -18.31 21.82
CA TYR A 170 6.35 -18.67 23.17
C TYR A 170 4.85 -18.94 23.28
N TRP A 171 3.98 -18.01 22.77
CA TRP A 171 2.53 -18.10 22.93
C TRP A 171 1.79 -18.75 21.76
N GLN A 172 2.34 -18.74 20.55
CA GLN A 172 1.75 -19.32 19.33
C GLN A 172 0.27 -18.91 19.09
N ASN A 173 -0.09 -17.68 19.43
CA ASN A 173 -1.44 -17.13 19.25
C ASN A 173 -1.41 -15.63 18.94
N TYR A 174 -2.58 -15.03 18.71
CA TYR A 174 -2.76 -13.63 18.33
C TYR A 174 -2.14 -12.62 19.32
N TRP A 175 -1.94 -12.97 20.60
CA TRP A 175 -1.30 -12.09 21.58
C TRP A 175 0.13 -11.71 21.18
N ALA A 176 0.81 -12.56 20.45
CA ALA A 176 2.13 -12.22 19.91
C ALA A 176 2.10 -11.00 18.99
N LEU A 177 1.05 -10.89 18.16
CA LEU A 177 0.84 -9.73 17.28
C LEU A 177 0.51 -8.48 18.08
N VAL A 178 -0.33 -8.59 19.12
CA VAL A 178 -0.67 -7.49 20.03
C VAL A 178 0.59 -6.96 20.73
N ILE A 179 1.41 -7.85 21.31
CA ILE A 179 2.66 -7.48 21.99
C ILE A 179 3.63 -6.80 21.01
N GLY A 180 3.71 -7.30 19.79
CA GLY A 180 4.51 -6.66 18.73
C GLY A 180 4.06 -5.22 18.43
N MET A 181 2.76 -4.99 18.39
CA MET A 181 2.20 -3.64 18.20
C MET A 181 2.53 -2.72 19.38
N PHE A 182 2.41 -3.20 20.61
CA PHE A 182 2.83 -2.45 21.81
C PHE A 182 4.31 -2.12 21.76
N SER A 183 5.16 -3.12 21.48
CA SER A 183 6.60 -2.94 21.36
C SER A 183 6.94 -1.86 20.32
N ASN A 184 6.28 -1.86 19.17
CA ASN A 184 6.47 -0.83 18.15
C ASN A 184 6.07 0.56 18.67
N ALA A 185 4.90 0.69 19.29
CA ALA A 185 4.42 1.96 19.82
C ALA A 185 5.36 2.52 20.90
N ILE A 186 5.78 1.69 21.86
CA ILE A 186 6.70 2.07 22.93
C ILE A 186 8.07 2.44 22.38
N ALA A 187 8.62 1.62 21.47
CA ALA A 187 9.91 1.89 20.84
C ALA A 187 9.92 3.23 20.08
N ARG A 188 8.85 3.54 19.35
CA ARG A 188 8.70 4.84 18.66
C ARG A 188 8.70 6.00 19.63
N VAL A 189 7.93 5.91 20.71
CA VAL A 189 7.89 6.96 21.72
C VAL A 189 9.28 7.16 22.33
N LEU A 190 9.92 6.11 22.82
CA LEU A 190 11.23 6.20 23.45
C LEU A 190 12.29 6.76 22.48
N LEU A 191 12.35 6.25 21.24
CA LEU A 191 13.29 6.73 20.23
C LEU A 191 13.01 8.17 19.83
N SER A 192 11.74 8.61 19.75
CA SER A 192 11.40 9.99 19.42
C SER A 192 11.95 10.99 20.45
N TYR A 193 11.88 10.63 21.75
CA TYR A 193 12.45 11.43 22.82
C TYR A 193 13.98 11.32 22.90
N ALA A 194 14.56 10.18 22.56
CA ALA A 194 16.02 10.02 22.52
C ALA A 194 16.66 10.77 21.34
N MET A 195 15.96 10.87 20.20
CA MET A 195 16.47 11.45 18.96
C MET A 195 16.19 12.95 18.79
N HIS A 196 15.27 13.52 19.58
CA HIS A 196 14.90 14.93 19.49
C HIS A 196 14.96 15.60 20.88
N SER A 197 15.57 16.78 20.96
CA SER A 197 15.78 17.51 22.25
C SER A 197 14.54 18.22 22.77
N TYR A 198 13.57 18.50 21.91
CA TYR A 198 12.33 19.15 22.32
C TYR A 198 11.58 18.31 23.35
N ARG A 199 11.01 18.98 24.36
CA ARG A 199 10.18 18.35 25.39
C ARG A 199 8.83 19.04 25.42
N PRO A 200 7.75 18.36 24.93
CA PRO A 200 6.43 18.95 24.89
C PRO A 200 5.90 19.25 26.29
N ALA A 201 5.24 20.38 26.42
CA ALA A 201 4.47 20.78 27.61
C ALA A 201 2.98 20.84 27.27
N PHE A 202 2.13 20.73 28.28
CA PHE A 202 0.70 20.89 28.09
C PHE A 202 0.35 22.34 27.69
N GLY A 203 -0.40 22.51 26.61
CA GLY A 203 -0.86 23.81 26.14
C GLY A 203 -1.99 23.66 25.13
N LEU A 204 -2.94 24.58 25.09
CA LEU A 204 -4.08 24.58 24.20
C LEU A 204 -4.30 25.94 23.51
N SER A 205 -3.32 26.84 23.60
CA SER A 205 -3.42 28.22 23.10
C SER A 205 -3.78 28.29 21.62
N GLN A 206 -3.33 27.35 20.80
CA GLN A 206 -3.58 27.30 19.36
C GLN A 206 -4.52 26.17 18.93
N ALA A 207 -5.19 25.48 19.87
CA ALA A 207 -6.04 24.34 19.57
C ALA A 207 -7.18 24.67 18.58
N ALA A 208 -7.87 25.81 18.76
CA ALA A 208 -8.98 26.23 17.91
C ALA A 208 -8.57 26.38 16.43
N GLU A 209 -7.38 26.90 16.17
CA GLU A 209 -6.82 27.05 14.81
C GLU A 209 -6.57 25.68 14.18
N LEU A 210 -5.99 24.75 14.95
CA LEU A 210 -5.68 23.39 14.52
C LEU A 210 -6.95 22.60 14.17
N PHE A 211 -8.02 22.72 14.94
CA PHE A 211 -9.28 22.01 14.69
C PHE A 211 -10.06 22.58 13.51
N ARG A 212 -10.01 23.89 13.23
CA ARG A 212 -10.74 24.51 12.12
C ARG A 212 -10.35 23.95 10.76
N PHE A 213 -9.11 23.53 10.60
CA PHE A 213 -8.59 22.91 9.37
C PHE A 213 -9.13 21.48 9.15
N SER A 214 -9.40 20.75 10.23
CA SER A 214 -9.56 19.29 10.17
C SER A 214 -10.97 18.80 9.82
N LYS A 215 -12.02 19.62 9.99
CA LYS A 215 -13.43 19.19 9.79
C LYS A 215 -13.74 18.67 8.37
N TRP A 216 -13.12 19.26 7.34
CA TRP A 216 -13.31 18.84 5.96
C TRP A 216 -12.63 17.53 5.60
N LEU A 217 -11.63 17.11 6.39
CA LEU A 217 -10.93 15.86 6.18
C LEU A 217 -11.75 14.64 6.63
N LEU A 218 -12.69 14.80 7.56
CA LEU A 218 -13.52 13.70 8.09
C LEU A 218 -14.27 12.95 7.00
N LEU A 219 -15.00 13.68 6.14
CA LEU A 219 -15.79 13.04 5.07
C LEU A 219 -14.91 12.31 4.07
N ASN A 220 -13.78 12.90 3.71
CA ASN A 220 -12.81 12.26 2.82
C ASN A 220 -12.20 11.00 3.46
N ASN A 221 -11.83 11.07 4.74
CA ASN A 221 -11.29 9.93 5.49
C ASN A 221 -12.32 8.80 5.61
N LEU A 222 -13.60 9.12 5.79
CA LEU A 222 -14.68 8.12 5.82
C LEU A 222 -14.81 7.40 4.47
N LEU A 223 -14.79 8.11 3.36
CA LEU A 223 -14.83 7.49 2.03
C LEU A 223 -13.60 6.63 1.76
N ILE A 224 -12.42 7.08 2.15
CA ILE A 224 -11.18 6.31 2.04
C ILE A 224 -11.29 5.02 2.87
N PHE A 225 -11.73 5.14 4.13
CA PHE A 225 -11.93 3.99 5.02
C PHE A 225 -12.89 2.96 4.42
N LEU A 226 -14.08 3.39 3.99
CA LEU A 226 -15.07 2.49 3.40
C LEU A 226 -14.51 1.80 2.15
N ASN A 227 -13.81 2.51 1.28
CA ASN A 227 -13.19 1.90 0.10
C ASN A 227 -12.13 0.84 0.44
N HIS A 228 -11.42 0.97 1.57
CA HIS A 228 -10.35 0.07 1.95
C HIS A 228 -10.78 -1.02 2.93
N LYS A 229 -11.78 -0.77 3.78
CA LYS A 229 -12.08 -1.63 4.92
C LYS A 229 -13.49 -2.25 4.89
N VAL A 230 -14.39 -1.81 4.00
CA VAL A 230 -15.74 -2.37 3.91
C VAL A 230 -15.73 -3.88 3.67
N THR A 231 -14.79 -4.39 2.86
CA THR A 231 -14.65 -5.82 2.60
C THR A 231 -14.28 -6.58 3.87
N ASP A 232 -13.31 -6.08 4.65
CA ASP A 232 -12.88 -6.68 5.92
C ASP A 232 -14.06 -6.74 6.92
N LEU A 233 -14.83 -5.64 7.02
CA LEU A 233 -16.00 -5.57 7.90
C LEU A 233 -17.10 -6.58 7.51
N ILE A 234 -17.40 -6.71 6.22
CA ILE A 234 -18.45 -7.63 5.73
C ILE A 234 -18.01 -9.08 5.90
N ILE A 235 -16.76 -9.43 5.59
CA ILE A 235 -16.26 -10.79 5.78
C ILE A 235 -16.32 -11.17 7.27
N GLY A 236 -15.77 -10.31 8.13
CA GLY A 236 -15.74 -10.59 9.55
C GLY A 236 -17.12 -10.71 10.20
N ASN A 237 -18.11 -9.94 9.74
CA ASN A 237 -19.49 -9.99 10.24
C ASN A 237 -20.29 -11.18 9.67
N ARG A 238 -20.22 -11.44 8.36
CA ARG A 238 -21.08 -12.40 7.65
C ARG A 238 -20.53 -13.81 7.57
N ALA A 239 -19.19 -13.94 7.60
CA ALA A 239 -18.54 -15.24 7.64
C ALA A 239 -18.00 -15.51 9.05
N ASN A 240 -16.70 -15.28 9.27
CA ASN A 240 -16.05 -15.41 10.59
C ASN A 240 -14.64 -14.79 10.55
N THR A 241 -13.96 -14.74 11.70
CA THR A 241 -12.59 -14.23 11.81
C THR A 241 -11.57 -15.10 11.08
N THR A 242 -11.75 -16.40 10.94
CA THR A 242 -10.84 -17.27 10.18
C THR A 242 -10.87 -16.93 8.68
N GLU A 243 -12.07 -16.78 8.11
CA GLU A 243 -12.24 -16.33 6.71
C GLU A 243 -11.63 -14.95 6.48
N LEU A 244 -11.82 -14.03 7.45
CA LEU A 244 -11.18 -12.72 7.40
C LEU A 244 -9.66 -12.83 7.44
N GLY A 245 -9.09 -13.76 8.20
CA GLY A 245 -7.66 -14.04 8.23
C GLY A 245 -7.14 -14.54 6.89
N TYR A 246 -7.84 -15.49 6.27
CA TYR A 246 -7.52 -15.96 4.93
C TYR A 246 -7.54 -14.81 3.90
N TYR A 247 -8.58 -13.99 3.91
CA TYR A 247 -8.70 -12.85 3.01
C TYR A 247 -7.60 -11.81 3.24
N SER A 248 -7.34 -11.45 4.50
CA SER A 248 -6.37 -10.42 4.86
C SER A 248 -4.95 -10.77 4.42
N VAL A 249 -4.51 -12.02 4.69
CA VAL A 249 -3.19 -12.50 4.27
C VAL A 249 -3.13 -12.63 2.75
N SER A 250 -4.17 -13.15 2.09
CA SER A 250 -4.25 -13.23 0.63
C SER A 250 -4.14 -11.85 -0.02
N TYR A 251 -4.85 -10.86 0.54
CA TYR A 251 -4.85 -9.49 0.07
C TYR A 251 -3.47 -8.84 0.24
N GLU A 252 -2.83 -9.01 1.39
CA GLU A 252 -1.50 -8.46 1.67
C GLU A 252 -0.47 -9.01 0.69
N ILE A 253 -0.40 -10.33 0.53
CA ILE A 253 0.56 -11.01 -0.35
C ILE A 253 0.33 -10.65 -1.82
N SER A 254 -0.92 -10.67 -2.29
CA SER A 254 -1.26 -10.38 -3.69
C SER A 254 -1.02 -8.91 -4.08
N ASN A 255 -1.12 -7.98 -3.13
CA ASN A 255 -0.95 -6.56 -3.41
C ASN A 255 0.48 -6.05 -3.27
N LEU A 256 1.35 -6.74 -2.53
CA LEU A 256 2.75 -6.33 -2.33
C LEU A 256 3.47 -5.98 -3.63
N PRO A 257 3.49 -6.87 -4.64
CA PRO A 257 4.24 -6.59 -5.87
C PRO A 257 3.74 -5.35 -6.59
N THR A 258 2.42 -5.11 -6.59
CA THR A 258 1.79 -4.00 -7.31
C THR A 258 1.92 -2.67 -6.56
N THR A 259 1.75 -2.67 -5.24
CA THR A 259 1.85 -1.45 -4.43
C THR A 259 3.28 -0.92 -4.35
N GLU A 260 4.27 -1.81 -4.24
CA GLU A 260 5.66 -1.39 -4.07
C GLU A 260 6.32 -0.94 -5.39
N LEU A 261 5.82 -1.37 -6.54
CA LEU A 261 6.29 -0.89 -7.85
C LEU A 261 5.58 0.38 -8.32
N VAL A 262 4.25 0.40 -8.22
CA VAL A 262 3.44 1.47 -8.83
C VAL A 262 3.39 2.73 -7.97
N PHE A 263 3.38 2.59 -6.66
CA PHE A 263 3.22 3.74 -5.77
C PHE A 263 4.39 4.73 -5.79
N PRO A 264 5.68 4.31 -5.78
CA PRO A 264 6.80 5.23 -5.95
C PRO A 264 6.79 5.92 -7.31
N LEU A 265 6.40 5.19 -8.36
CA LEU A 265 6.29 5.74 -9.70
C LEU A 265 5.21 6.84 -9.76
N SER A 266 4.04 6.60 -9.18
CA SER A 266 2.95 7.58 -9.15
C SER A 266 3.33 8.88 -8.43
N ARG A 267 4.10 8.81 -7.33
CA ARG A 267 4.59 10.00 -6.62
C ARG A 267 5.59 10.81 -7.44
N ALA A 268 6.46 10.14 -8.18
CA ALA A 268 7.45 10.81 -9.02
C ALA A 268 6.82 11.50 -10.25
N ILE A 269 5.66 11.02 -10.69
CA ILE A 269 4.99 11.45 -11.91
C ILE A 269 4.05 12.64 -11.68
N PHE A 270 3.44 12.75 -10.52
CA PHE A 270 2.43 13.79 -10.24
C PHE A 270 2.93 15.23 -10.53
N PRO A 271 4.16 15.65 -10.15
CA PRO A 271 4.69 16.96 -10.53
C PRO A 271 4.76 17.16 -12.04
N GLY A 272 5.08 16.08 -12.79
CA GLY A 272 5.14 16.12 -14.26
C GLY A 272 3.78 16.42 -14.89
N TYR A 273 2.69 15.83 -14.39
CA TYR A 273 1.34 16.16 -14.86
C TYR A 273 0.98 17.62 -14.64
N SER A 274 1.37 18.18 -13.50
CA SER A 274 1.12 19.58 -13.17
C SER A 274 1.87 20.55 -14.09
N LEU A 275 3.04 20.19 -14.59
CA LEU A 275 3.84 21.00 -15.52
C LEU A 275 3.22 21.05 -16.93
N VAL A 276 2.56 19.98 -17.38
CA VAL A 276 1.99 19.88 -18.74
C VAL A 276 0.46 20.03 -18.76
N LYS A 277 -0.17 20.40 -17.65
CA LYS A 277 -1.64 20.48 -17.53
C LYS A 277 -2.32 21.44 -18.52
N SER A 278 -1.62 22.45 -19.02
CA SER A 278 -2.12 23.42 -20.02
C SER A 278 -2.17 22.85 -21.44
N ASP A 279 -1.36 21.82 -21.74
CA ASP A 279 -1.37 21.11 -23.03
C ASP A 279 -1.99 19.72 -22.86
N ILE A 280 -3.27 19.60 -23.28
CA ILE A 280 -4.01 18.34 -23.15
C ILE A 280 -3.38 17.22 -23.98
N ASN A 281 -2.73 17.51 -25.10
CA ASN A 281 -2.08 16.50 -25.91
C ASN A 281 -0.82 15.96 -25.20
N ALA A 282 0.01 16.86 -24.67
CA ALA A 282 1.18 16.47 -23.88
C ALA A 282 0.78 15.69 -22.61
N LEU A 283 -0.28 16.12 -21.92
CA LEU A 283 -0.82 15.44 -20.75
C LEU A 283 -1.36 14.04 -21.09
N ARG A 284 -2.10 13.90 -22.20
CA ARG A 284 -2.58 12.61 -22.73
C ARG A 284 -1.42 11.66 -23.01
N ASP A 285 -0.45 12.13 -23.79
CA ASP A 285 0.68 11.31 -24.21
C ASP A 285 1.52 10.87 -23.01
N MET A 286 1.72 11.76 -22.04
CA MET A 286 2.37 11.43 -20.77
C MET A 286 1.57 10.37 -19.98
N PHE A 287 0.25 10.53 -19.85
CA PHE A 287 -0.62 9.56 -19.17
C PHE A 287 -0.56 8.17 -19.82
N LEU A 288 -0.69 8.09 -21.17
CA LEU A 288 -0.64 6.83 -21.90
C LEU A 288 0.73 6.14 -21.73
N LYS A 289 1.83 6.90 -21.87
CA LYS A 289 3.20 6.39 -21.70
C LYS A 289 3.42 5.79 -20.31
N ILE A 290 3.00 6.52 -19.27
CA ILE A 290 3.15 6.07 -17.89
C ILE A 290 2.32 4.83 -17.62
N THR A 291 1.07 4.81 -18.08
CA THR A 291 0.18 3.66 -17.93
C THR A 291 0.73 2.44 -18.66
N ALA A 292 1.32 2.63 -19.85
CA ALA A 292 2.01 1.55 -20.56
C ALA A 292 3.18 0.96 -19.78
N VAL A 293 4.03 1.82 -19.19
CA VAL A 293 5.16 1.37 -18.35
C VAL A 293 4.67 0.63 -17.10
N VAL A 294 3.62 1.14 -16.44
CA VAL A 294 3.04 0.48 -15.27
C VAL A 294 2.50 -0.89 -15.62
N LEU A 295 1.73 -1.01 -16.70
CA LEU A 295 1.16 -2.29 -17.14
C LEU A 295 2.24 -3.26 -17.61
N PHE A 296 3.30 -2.78 -18.26
CA PHE A 296 4.43 -3.58 -18.70
C PHE A 296 5.11 -4.33 -17.54
N PHE A 297 5.22 -3.71 -16.36
CA PHE A 297 5.76 -4.37 -15.18
C PHE A 297 4.69 -5.10 -14.35
N ALA A 298 3.48 -4.56 -14.24
CA ALA A 298 2.44 -5.15 -13.42
C ALA A 298 1.87 -6.46 -14.00
N ALA A 299 1.71 -6.56 -15.33
CA ALA A 299 1.13 -7.75 -15.96
C ALA A 299 1.94 -9.03 -15.68
N PRO A 300 3.27 -9.10 -15.96
CA PRO A 300 4.04 -10.31 -15.67
C PRO A 300 4.06 -10.67 -14.19
N ILE A 301 4.06 -9.69 -13.30
CA ILE A 301 4.04 -9.93 -11.86
C ILE A 301 2.71 -10.56 -11.44
N CYS A 302 1.57 -10.01 -11.88
CA CYS A 302 0.25 -10.52 -11.52
C CYS A 302 -0.02 -11.91 -12.11
N PHE A 303 0.27 -12.09 -13.40
CA PHE A 303 0.12 -13.37 -14.08
C PHE A 303 1.12 -14.41 -13.61
N GLY A 304 2.36 -14.02 -13.34
CA GLY A 304 3.38 -14.88 -12.75
C GLY A 304 2.99 -15.32 -11.36
N PHE A 305 2.50 -14.40 -10.51
CA PHE A 305 2.03 -14.74 -9.17
C PHE A 305 0.84 -15.70 -9.18
N TYR A 306 -0.11 -15.51 -10.10
CA TYR A 306 -1.16 -16.48 -10.37
C TYR A 306 -0.62 -17.87 -10.73
N ALA A 307 0.41 -17.93 -11.58
CA ALA A 307 0.97 -19.19 -12.08
C ALA A 307 1.76 -19.98 -11.02
N VAL A 308 2.31 -19.29 -10.01
CA VAL A 308 3.13 -19.89 -8.94
C VAL A 308 2.48 -19.81 -7.55
N ALA A 309 1.20 -19.42 -7.47
CA ALA A 309 0.51 -19.17 -6.20
C ALA A 309 0.55 -20.38 -5.26
N HIS A 310 0.36 -21.60 -5.79
CA HIS A 310 0.38 -22.82 -5.01
C HIS A 310 1.74 -23.05 -4.38
N GLU A 311 2.81 -23.04 -5.16
CA GLU A 311 4.18 -23.27 -4.67
C GLU A 311 4.64 -22.15 -3.74
N ALA A 312 4.27 -20.91 -4.05
CA ALA A 312 4.60 -19.76 -3.20
C ALA A 312 3.91 -19.86 -1.82
N VAL A 313 2.62 -20.20 -1.77
CA VAL A 313 1.90 -20.38 -0.50
C VAL A 313 2.46 -21.58 0.27
N ALA A 314 2.63 -22.73 -0.38
CA ALA A 314 3.18 -23.93 0.27
C ALA A 314 4.58 -23.68 0.83
N LEU A 315 5.47 -23.06 0.04
CA LEU A 315 6.86 -22.82 0.45
C LEU A 315 6.96 -21.76 1.55
N PHE A 316 6.27 -20.63 1.43
CA PHE A 316 6.45 -19.52 2.35
C PHE A 316 5.55 -19.60 3.59
N LEU A 317 4.27 -19.96 3.43
CA LEU A 317 3.31 -19.98 4.53
C LEU A 317 3.09 -21.37 5.14
N GLY A 318 3.23 -22.43 4.33
CA GLY A 318 3.01 -23.82 4.73
C GLY A 318 1.59 -24.32 4.44
N ASP A 319 1.38 -25.62 4.65
CA ASP A 319 0.20 -26.36 4.20
C ASP A 319 -1.14 -25.87 4.78
N LYS A 320 -1.12 -25.35 6.03
CA LYS A 320 -2.33 -24.78 6.67
C LYS A 320 -2.91 -23.56 5.96
N TRP A 321 -2.15 -22.98 5.01
CA TRP A 321 -2.57 -21.84 4.22
C TRP A 321 -2.98 -22.17 2.78
N LEU A 322 -2.95 -23.44 2.36
CA LEU A 322 -3.27 -23.83 0.97
C LEU A 322 -4.68 -23.39 0.53
N ASN A 323 -5.61 -23.27 1.48
CA ASN A 323 -6.96 -22.77 1.21
C ASN A 323 -6.99 -21.33 0.65
N ILE A 324 -5.91 -20.54 0.82
CA ILE A 324 -5.89 -19.18 0.28
C ILE A 324 -5.45 -19.12 -1.19
N VAL A 325 -4.93 -20.18 -1.77
CA VAL A 325 -4.38 -20.19 -3.15
C VAL A 325 -5.40 -19.65 -4.18
N PRO A 326 -6.68 -20.04 -4.17
CA PRO A 326 -7.67 -19.46 -5.08
C PRO A 326 -7.86 -17.95 -4.87
N MET A 327 -7.89 -17.49 -3.60
CA MET A 327 -8.04 -16.08 -3.28
C MET A 327 -6.83 -15.25 -3.72
N VAL A 328 -5.62 -15.76 -3.46
CA VAL A 328 -4.37 -15.15 -3.92
C VAL A 328 -4.36 -14.99 -5.43
N SER A 329 -4.80 -16.03 -6.15
CA SER A 329 -4.90 -16.03 -7.61
C SER A 329 -5.86 -14.97 -8.14
N ILE A 330 -7.05 -14.83 -7.54
CA ILE A 330 -8.07 -13.83 -7.90
C ILE A 330 -7.56 -12.42 -7.58
N LEU A 331 -7.01 -12.23 -6.38
CA LEU A 331 -6.54 -10.93 -5.93
C LEU A 331 -5.29 -10.43 -6.66
N ALA A 332 -4.49 -11.31 -7.26
CA ALA A 332 -3.41 -10.91 -8.15
C ALA A 332 -3.93 -10.13 -9.38
N PHE A 333 -5.03 -10.60 -9.99
CA PHE A 333 -5.69 -9.87 -11.11
C PHE A 333 -6.36 -8.58 -10.65
N TYR A 334 -6.91 -8.55 -9.43
CA TYR A 334 -7.38 -7.30 -8.83
C TYR A 334 -6.23 -6.29 -8.68
N GLY A 335 -5.04 -6.74 -8.30
CA GLY A 335 -3.83 -5.91 -8.26
C GLY A 335 -3.51 -5.27 -9.62
N LEU A 336 -3.62 -6.03 -10.71
CA LEU A 336 -3.41 -5.52 -12.07
C LEU A 336 -4.40 -4.41 -12.44
N SER A 337 -5.70 -4.61 -12.16
CA SER A 337 -6.72 -3.60 -12.43
C SER A 337 -6.50 -2.31 -11.63
N ARG A 338 -6.07 -2.42 -10.38
CA ARG A 338 -5.67 -1.27 -9.54
C ARG A 338 -4.51 -0.49 -10.15
N CYS A 339 -3.47 -1.18 -10.62
CA CYS A 339 -2.33 -0.55 -11.28
C CYS A 339 -2.76 0.28 -12.49
N ALA A 340 -3.70 -0.22 -13.27
CA ALA A 340 -4.20 0.46 -14.47
C ALA A 340 -4.90 1.79 -14.16
N VAL A 341 -5.66 1.88 -13.06
CA VAL A 341 -6.43 3.08 -12.70
C VAL A 341 -5.70 4.03 -11.75
N GLN A 342 -4.62 3.60 -11.11
CA GLN A 342 -3.92 4.36 -10.07
C GLN A 342 -3.50 5.76 -10.51
N ASN A 343 -3.06 5.93 -11.76
CA ASN A 343 -2.57 7.21 -12.27
C ASN A 343 -3.69 8.19 -12.66
N MET A 344 -4.93 7.72 -12.84
CA MET A 344 -6.06 8.57 -13.24
C MET A 344 -6.41 9.59 -12.17
N GLY A 345 -6.33 9.20 -10.88
CA GLY A 345 -6.55 10.13 -9.78
C GLY A 345 -5.61 11.33 -9.82
N ASN A 346 -4.34 11.11 -10.15
CA ASN A 346 -3.35 12.18 -10.29
C ASN A 346 -3.69 13.13 -11.46
N VAL A 347 -4.19 12.60 -12.57
CA VAL A 347 -4.65 13.40 -13.72
C VAL A 347 -5.84 14.26 -13.34
N PHE A 348 -6.84 13.70 -12.65
CA PHE A 348 -8.02 14.46 -12.22
C PHE A 348 -7.65 15.60 -11.27
N VAL A 349 -6.71 15.37 -10.35
CA VAL A 349 -6.20 16.41 -9.45
C VAL A 349 -5.43 17.47 -10.23
N ALA A 350 -4.57 17.10 -11.17
CA ALA A 350 -3.80 18.03 -12.01
C ALA A 350 -4.71 18.93 -12.86
N LEU A 351 -5.84 18.40 -13.32
CA LEU A 351 -6.87 19.15 -14.07
C LEU A 351 -7.82 19.97 -13.17
N GLY A 352 -7.64 19.97 -11.85
CA GLY A 352 -8.52 20.66 -10.90
C GLY A 352 -9.90 20.01 -10.74
N LYS A 353 -10.06 18.72 -11.08
CA LYS A 353 -11.32 17.98 -11.03
C LYS A 353 -11.27 16.78 -10.07
N PRO A 354 -10.83 16.92 -8.80
CA PRO A 354 -10.70 15.81 -7.85
C PRO A 354 -12.04 15.13 -7.53
N HIS A 355 -13.17 15.84 -7.65
CA HIS A 355 -14.52 15.32 -7.44
C HIS A 355 -14.83 14.09 -8.31
N ILE A 356 -14.21 13.96 -9.49
CA ILE A 356 -14.40 12.81 -10.38
C ILE A 356 -13.93 11.52 -9.69
N SER A 357 -12.77 11.55 -9.03
CA SER A 357 -12.29 10.39 -8.24
C SER A 357 -13.26 10.03 -7.12
N THR A 358 -13.87 11.04 -6.48
CA THR A 358 -14.86 10.84 -5.42
C THR A 358 -16.12 10.16 -5.95
N TYR A 359 -16.64 10.60 -7.11
CA TYR A 359 -17.82 9.98 -7.73
C TYR A 359 -17.55 8.53 -8.17
N ILE A 360 -16.37 8.24 -8.77
CA ILE A 360 -15.97 6.87 -9.13
C ILE A 360 -15.87 6.00 -7.86
N SER A 361 -15.28 6.50 -6.78
CA SER A 361 -15.16 5.78 -5.52
C SER A 361 -16.51 5.51 -4.87
N LEU A 362 -17.42 6.49 -4.92
CA LEU A 362 -18.77 6.35 -4.37
C LEU A 362 -19.63 5.37 -5.19
N SER A 363 -19.59 5.45 -6.52
CA SER A 363 -20.31 4.52 -7.39
C SER A 363 -19.81 3.08 -7.18
N ARG A 364 -18.49 2.91 -7.00
CA ARG A 364 -17.91 1.62 -6.65
C ARG A 364 -18.46 1.09 -5.31
N LEU A 365 -18.55 1.93 -4.27
CA LEU A 365 -19.09 1.53 -2.97
C LEU A 365 -20.55 1.11 -3.06
N ILE A 366 -21.37 1.83 -3.81
CA ILE A 366 -22.79 1.49 -4.01
C ILE A 366 -22.97 0.12 -4.66
N VAL A 367 -22.10 -0.24 -5.58
CA VAL A 367 -22.15 -1.53 -6.28
C VAL A 367 -21.52 -2.66 -5.45
N ILE A 368 -20.35 -2.40 -4.82
CA ILE A 368 -19.61 -3.46 -4.16
C ILE A 368 -20.28 -3.95 -2.88
N VAL A 369 -20.93 -3.07 -2.09
CA VAL A 369 -21.49 -3.44 -0.79
C VAL A 369 -22.62 -4.49 -0.93
N PRO A 370 -23.65 -4.30 -1.77
CA PRO A 370 -24.68 -5.33 -1.95
C PRO A 370 -24.13 -6.65 -2.48
N LEU A 371 -23.20 -6.58 -3.44
CA LEU A 371 -22.57 -7.77 -4.00
C LEU A 371 -21.73 -8.53 -2.98
N LEU A 372 -20.98 -7.79 -2.12
CA LEU A 372 -20.21 -8.41 -1.03
C LEU A 372 -21.12 -9.07 0.00
N LEU A 373 -22.22 -8.42 0.40
CA LEU A 373 -23.18 -9.01 1.34
C LEU A 373 -23.74 -10.34 0.81
N TYR A 374 -24.07 -10.40 -0.47
CA TYR A 374 -24.52 -11.64 -1.11
C TYR A 374 -23.41 -12.69 -1.21
N ALA A 375 -22.27 -12.31 -1.82
CA ALA A 375 -21.20 -13.26 -2.14
C ALA A 375 -20.50 -13.82 -0.89
N VAL A 376 -20.32 -13.00 0.16
CA VAL A 376 -19.71 -13.46 1.41
C VAL A 376 -20.64 -14.44 2.15
N SER A 377 -21.95 -14.18 2.17
CA SER A 377 -22.90 -15.07 2.84
C SER A 377 -22.98 -16.45 2.19
N HIS A 378 -22.66 -16.59 0.88
CA HIS A 378 -22.75 -17.86 0.15
C HIS A 378 -21.39 -18.53 -0.09
N TYR A 379 -20.33 -17.74 -0.25
CA TYR A 379 -19.00 -18.21 -0.69
C TYR A 379 -17.86 -17.76 0.23
N GLY A 380 -18.15 -17.17 1.39
CA GLY A 380 -17.12 -16.73 2.35
C GLY A 380 -16.14 -15.72 1.77
N ALA A 381 -14.90 -15.82 2.20
CA ALA A 381 -13.80 -14.95 1.75
C ALA A 381 -13.46 -15.07 0.26
N LEU A 382 -13.68 -16.27 -0.32
CA LEU A 382 -13.50 -16.48 -1.76
C LEU A 382 -14.51 -15.66 -2.57
N GLY A 383 -15.77 -15.61 -2.11
CA GLY A 383 -16.80 -14.74 -2.69
C GLY A 383 -16.43 -13.27 -2.63
N ALA A 384 -15.84 -12.83 -1.51
CA ALA A 384 -15.33 -11.47 -1.39
C ALA A 384 -14.24 -11.17 -2.41
N ALA A 385 -13.25 -12.06 -2.55
CA ALA A 385 -12.16 -11.89 -3.52
C ALA A 385 -12.69 -11.79 -4.96
N GLY A 386 -13.62 -12.67 -5.33
CA GLY A 386 -14.30 -12.64 -6.63
C GLY A 386 -15.08 -11.35 -6.88
N THR A 387 -15.84 -10.90 -5.87
CA THR A 387 -16.60 -9.64 -5.94
C THR A 387 -15.70 -8.42 -6.12
N VAL A 388 -14.62 -8.33 -5.35
CA VAL A 388 -13.66 -7.22 -5.45
C VAL A 388 -13.04 -7.17 -6.85
N LEU A 389 -12.67 -8.31 -7.43
CA LEU A 389 -12.18 -8.39 -8.81
C LEU A 389 -13.27 -8.00 -9.81
N ALA A 390 -14.47 -8.60 -9.73
CA ALA A 390 -15.56 -8.35 -10.67
C ALA A 390 -15.94 -6.86 -10.72
N VAL A 391 -16.15 -6.24 -9.55
CA VAL A 391 -16.45 -4.80 -9.47
C VAL A 391 -15.29 -3.96 -10.00
N SER A 392 -14.05 -4.37 -9.76
CA SER A 392 -12.89 -3.67 -10.31
C SER A 392 -12.83 -3.75 -11.84
N LEU A 393 -13.15 -4.91 -12.42
CA LEU A 393 -13.22 -5.09 -13.88
C LEU A 393 -14.37 -4.30 -14.51
N ILE A 394 -15.50 -4.11 -13.81
CA ILE A 394 -16.61 -3.26 -14.27
C ILE A 394 -16.23 -1.78 -14.17
N THR A 395 -15.58 -1.36 -13.08
CA THR A 395 -15.22 0.05 -12.87
C THR A 395 -14.02 0.49 -13.71
N LEU A 396 -13.19 -0.44 -14.19
CA LEU A 396 -12.01 -0.14 -15.02
C LEU A 396 -12.38 0.55 -16.34
N PRO A 397 -13.27 0.02 -17.21
CA PRO A 397 -13.68 0.69 -18.44
C PRO A 397 -14.39 2.02 -18.17
N ILE A 398 -15.18 2.14 -17.09
CA ILE A 398 -15.83 3.40 -16.69
C ILE A 398 -14.76 4.46 -16.37
N SER A 399 -13.72 4.08 -15.63
CA SER A 399 -12.61 4.99 -15.27
C SER A 399 -11.82 5.43 -16.51
N PHE A 400 -11.53 4.51 -17.45
CA PHE A 400 -10.88 4.84 -18.72
C PHE A 400 -11.76 5.73 -19.59
N TRP A 401 -13.06 5.46 -19.68
CA TRP A 401 -14.00 6.27 -20.43
C TRP A 401 -14.09 7.69 -19.86
N THR A 402 -14.24 7.84 -18.55
CA THR A 402 -14.25 9.16 -17.89
C THR A 402 -12.95 9.92 -18.13
N CYS A 403 -11.81 9.24 -18.06
CA CYS A 403 -10.50 9.83 -18.34
C CYS A 403 -10.37 10.22 -19.82
N SER A 404 -10.93 9.42 -20.76
CA SER A 404 -10.92 9.71 -22.21
C SER A 404 -11.72 10.95 -22.60
N LEU A 405 -12.81 11.24 -21.87
CA LEU A 405 -13.59 12.48 -22.06
C LEU A 405 -12.75 13.73 -21.76
N LEU A 406 -11.79 13.62 -20.86
CA LEU A 406 -10.93 14.75 -20.46
C LEU A 406 -9.67 14.86 -21.32
N LEU A 407 -9.03 13.74 -21.62
CA LEU A 407 -7.73 13.68 -22.33
C LEU A 407 -7.88 13.41 -23.83
N LYS A 408 -9.10 13.12 -24.32
CA LYS A 408 -9.42 12.88 -25.74
C LYS A 408 -8.59 11.75 -26.39
N PHE A 409 -8.33 10.65 -25.66
CA PHE A 409 -7.73 9.47 -26.25
C PHE A 409 -8.79 8.48 -26.76
N THR A 410 -8.42 7.63 -27.72
CA THR A 410 -9.33 6.69 -28.37
C THR A 410 -9.32 5.31 -27.68
N LEU A 411 -10.39 4.53 -27.86
CA LEU A 411 -10.47 3.14 -27.39
C LEU A 411 -9.31 2.29 -27.95
N ARG A 412 -8.92 2.52 -29.21
CA ARG A 412 -7.78 1.83 -29.84
C ARG A 412 -6.49 2.04 -29.05
N GLN A 413 -6.23 3.26 -28.59
CA GLN A 413 -5.05 3.54 -27.75
C GLN A 413 -5.10 2.80 -26.43
N VAL A 414 -6.28 2.71 -25.79
CA VAL A 414 -6.45 1.93 -24.56
C VAL A 414 -6.18 0.44 -24.82
N VAL A 415 -6.79 -0.14 -25.85
CA VAL A 415 -6.57 -1.56 -26.20
C VAL A 415 -5.09 -1.84 -26.45
N MET A 416 -4.39 -0.96 -27.16
CA MET A 416 -2.96 -1.11 -27.43
C MET A 416 -2.10 -1.06 -26.15
N LEU A 417 -2.51 -0.31 -25.11
CA LEU A 417 -1.81 -0.29 -23.83
C LEU A 417 -1.81 -1.67 -23.14
N PHE A 418 -2.93 -2.39 -23.26
CA PHE A 418 -3.11 -3.69 -22.61
C PHE A 418 -2.64 -4.87 -23.48
N ALA A 419 -2.68 -4.73 -24.83
CA ALA A 419 -2.50 -5.84 -25.75
C ALA A 419 -1.16 -6.56 -25.53
N PHE A 420 -0.04 -5.86 -25.65
CA PHE A 420 1.27 -6.50 -25.50
C PHE A 420 1.51 -7.04 -24.08
N PRO A 421 1.34 -6.25 -22.98
CA PRO A 421 1.59 -6.76 -21.64
C PRO A 421 0.74 -7.99 -21.28
N ILE A 422 -0.53 -8.01 -21.69
CA ILE A 422 -1.42 -9.14 -21.42
C ILE A 422 -1.07 -10.36 -22.26
N ILE A 423 -0.86 -10.20 -23.57
CA ILE A 423 -0.51 -11.31 -24.46
C ILE A 423 0.80 -11.96 -24.02
N ALA A 424 1.82 -11.15 -23.76
CA ALA A 424 3.11 -11.65 -23.27
C ALA A 424 2.99 -12.35 -21.90
N ALA A 425 2.18 -11.81 -20.98
CA ALA A 425 1.95 -12.41 -19.68
C ALA A 425 1.14 -13.72 -19.76
N VAL A 426 0.19 -13.83 -20.69
CA VAL A 426 -0.55 -15.08 -20.95
C VAL A 426 0.40 -16.15 -21.50
N ILE A 427 1.21 -15.83 -22.51
CA ILE A 427 2.22 -16.77 -23.07
C ILE A 427 3.19 -17.21 -21.98
N MET A 428 3.69 -16.29 -21.17
CA MET A 428 4.52 -16.59 -20.00
C MET A 428 3.83 -17.57 -19.03
N THR A 429 2.55 -17.34 -18.72
CA THR A 429 1.78 -18.19 -17.82
C THR A 429 1.61 -19.60 -18.39
N LEU A 430 1.34 -19.73 -19.69
CA LEU A 430 1.24 -21.01 -20.37
C LEU A 430 2.58 -21.76 -20.33
N ALA A 431 3.69 -21.08 -20.58
CA ALA A 431 5.03 -21.66 -20.47
C ALA A 431 5.34 -22.16 -19.05
N ILE A 432 4.99 -21.38 -18.02
CA ILE A 432 5.16 -21.78 -16.61
C ILE A 432 4.32 -23.02 -16.28
N LYS A 433 3.05 -23.07 -16.71
CA LYS A 433 2.17 -24.24 -16.49
C LYS A 433 2.65 -25.48 -17.21
N LEU A 434 3.11 -25.33 -18.45
CA LEU A 434 3.70 -26.44 -19.23
C LEU A 434 4.94 -27.00 -18.56
N LEU A 435 5.87 -26.13 -18.13
CA LEU A 435 7.04 -26.54 -17.36
C LEU A 435 6.63 -27.27 -16.07
N GLY A 436 5.66 -26.73 -15.32
CA GLY A 436 5.15 -27.36 -14.11
C GLY A 436 4.63 -28.76 -14.34
N TYR A 437 3.88 -28.97 -15.44
CA TYR A 437 3.39 -30.28 -15.84
C TYR A 437 4.54 -31.26 -16.16
N VAL A 438 5.54 -30.83 -16.92
CA VAL A 438 6.72 -31.68 -17.28
C VAL A 438 7.52 -32.05 -16.02
N LEU A 439 7.77 -31.09 -15.12
CA LEU A 439 8.53 -31.36 -13.90
C LEU A 439 7.79 -32.30 -12.93
N GLN A 440 6.45 -32.22 -12.88
CA GLN A 440 5.64 -33.19 -12.10
C GLN A 440 5.72 -34.62 -12.68
N GLN A 441 5.73 -34.76 -14.01
CA GLN A 441 5.94 -36.07 -14.63
C GLN A 441 7.34 -36.66 -14.33
N GLN A 442 8.34 -35.80 -14.18
CA GLN A 442 9.70 -36.20 -13.79
C GLN A 442 9.87 -36.42 -12.28
N GLN A 443 8.78 -36.48 -11.53
CA GLN A 443 8.76 -36.72 -10.08
C GLN A 443 9.62 -35.71 -9.27
N VAL A 444 9.71 -34.47 -9.72
CA VAL A 444 10.38 -33.41 -8.96
C VAL A 444 9.48 -33.00 -7.79
N HIS A 445 9.76 -33.49 -6.59
CA HIS A 445 8.94 -33.26 -5.41
C HIS A 445 9.30 -31.98 -4.62
N SER A 446 10.48 -31.39 -4.87
CA SER A 446 10.91 -30.20 -4.14
C SER A 446 10.14 -28.95 -4.58
N VAL A 447 9.26 -28.45 -3.69
CA VAL A 447 8.47 -27.22 -3.91
C VAL A 447 9.35 -26.01 -4.22
N ALA A 448 10.52 -25.93 -3.56
CA ALA A 448 11.47 -24.83 -3.79
C ALA A 448 12.07 -24.87 -5.21
N VAL A 449 12.44 -26.07 -5.69
CA VAL A 449 12.97 -26.24 -7.06
C VAL A 449 11.91 -25.92 -8.08
N LEU A 450 10.66 -26.40 -7.86
CA LEU A 450 9.53 -26.09 -8.73
C LEU A 450 9.26 -24.59 -8.81
N LEU A 451 9.26 -23.90 -7.66
CA LEU A 451 9.04 -22.45 -7.60
C LEU A 451 10.15 -21.70 -8.35
N LEU A 452 11.42 -22.02 -8.08
CA LEU A 452 12.57 -21.37 -8.73
C LEU A 452 12.56 -21.59 -10.24
N ALA A 453 12.33 -22.82 -10.70
CA ALA A 453 12.26 -23.16 -12.11
C ALA A 453 11.10 -22.41 -12.81
N LYS A 454 9.92 -22.37 -12.20
CA LYS A 454 8.75 -21.64 -12.71
C LYS A 454 9.00 -20.13 -12.80
N VAL A 455 9.59 -19.53 -11.76
CA VAL A 455 9.94 -18.10 -11.74
C VAL A 455 11.01 -17.79 -12.80
N ALA A 456 12.07 -18.58 -12.89
CA ALA A 456 13.13 -18.40 -13.90
C ALA A 456 12.56 -18.46 -15.33
N THR A 457 11.72 -19.46 -15.61
CA THR A 457 11.05 -19.60 -16.91
C THR A 457 10.13 -18.42 -17.21
N GLY A 458 9.38 -17.96 -16.21
CA GLY A 458 8.52 -16.78 -16.35
C GLY A 458 9.31 -15.54 -16.72
N VAL A 459 10.38 -15.25 -15.96
CA VAL A 459 11.24 -14.08 -16.22
C VAL A 459 11.87 -14.19 -17.60
N PHE A 460 12.44 -15.35 -17.96
CA PHE A 460 13.07 -15.55 -19.26
C PHE A 460 12.06 -15.37 -20.41
N CYS A 461 10.89 -15.99 -20.31
CA CYS A 461 9.85 -15.92 -21.36
C CYS A 461 9.37 -14.47 -21.55
N TYR A 462 9.06 -13.76 -20.45
CA TYR A 462 8.58 -12.38 -20.55
C TYR A 462 9.67 -11.43 -21.09
N VAL A 463 10.90 -11.55 -20.61
CA VAL A 463 12.03 -10.74 -21.10
C VAL A 463 12.31 -11.01 -22.57
N ALA A 464 12.27 -12.27 -23.01
CA ALA A 464 12.42 -12.62 -24.44
C ALA A 464 11.31 -11.99 -25.30
N MET A 465 10.04 -12.09 -24.87
CA MET A 465 8.91 -11.45 -25.54
C MET A 465 9.04 -9.92 -25.56
N ALA A 466 9.49 -9.32 -24.47
CA ALA A 466 9.73 -7.88 -24.41
C ALA A 466 10.87 -7.45 -25.34
N ALA A 467 11.96 -8.22 -25.43
CA ALA A 467 13.07 -7.96 -26.33
C ALA A 467 12.65 -8.07 -27.80
N LEU A 468 11.86 -9.08 -28.15
CA LEU A 468 11.27 -9.24 -29.49
C LEU A 468 10.34 -8.06 -29.84
N TYR A 469 9.47 -7.68 -28.91
CA TYR A 469 8.56 -6.55 -29.08
C TYR A 469 9.33 -5.24 -29.25
N LEU A 470 10.33 -4.99 -28.43
CA LEU A 470 11.20 -3.81 -28.54
C LEU A 470 12.02 -3.85 -29.83
N GLY A 471 12.58 -4.99 -30.22
CA GLY A 471 13.34 -5.16 -31.46
C GLY A 471 12.50 -4.94 -32.72
N TYR A 472 11.23 -5.36 -32.71
CA TYR A 472 10.29 -5.17 -33.82
C TYR A 472 9.75 -3.74 -33.90
N ILE A 473 9.53 -3.08 -32.73
CA ILE A 473 8.94 -1.74 -32.62
C ILE A 473 9.98 -0.63 -32.53
N THR A 474 11.29 -0.94 -32.46
CA THR A 474 12.37 0.08 -32.51
C THR A 474 12.40 0.90 -33.82
N LYS A 475 11.53 0.62 -34.77
CA LYS A 475 11.09 1.61 -35.77
C LYS A 475 10.22 2.74 -35.17
N ASN A 476 9.75 2.64 -33.93
CA ASN A 476 8.95 3.66 -33.23
C ASN A 476 9.81 4.38 -32.19
N GLU A 477 10.04 5.68 -32.38
CA GLU A 477 10.95 6.58 -31.66
C GLU A 477 10.79 6.60 -30.12
N PHE A 478 9.66 6.18 -29.57
CA PHE A 478 9.35 6.30 -28.14
C PHE A 478 10.25 5.44 -27.23
N TRP A 479 10.38 4.15 -27.52
CA TRP A 479 11.17 3.23 -26.70
C TRP A 479 12.67 3.47 -26.88
N LEU A 480 13.09 3.94 -28.07
CA LEU A 480 14.46 4.39 -28.31
C LEU A 480 14.81 5.60 -27.46
N GLN A 481 13.93 6.61 -27.36
CA GLN A 481 14.13 7.77 -26.50
C GLN A 481 14.16 7.39 -25.02
N LEU A 482 13.32 6.46 -24.55
CA LEU A 482 13.33 5.98 -23.17
C LEU A 482 14.64 5.22 -22.86
N LEU A 483 15.08 4.33 -23.75
CA LEU A 483 16.36 3.60 -23.60
C LEU A 483 17.56 4.51 -23.67
N HIS A 484 17.57 5.50 -24.57
CA HIS A 484 18.62 6.53 -24.65
C HIS A 484 18.65 7.40 -23.38
N THR A 485 17.48 7.77 -22.84
CA THR A 485 17.42 8.56 -21.59
C THR A 485 17.90 7.75 -20.38
N LEU A 486 17.56 6.47 -20.32
CA LEU A 486 18.05 5.57 -19.27
C LEU A 486 19.55 5.27 -19.42
N LYS A 487 20.04 4.99 -20.65
CA LYS A 487 21.47 4.84 -20.94
C LYS A 487 22.25 6.12 -20.59
N ALA A 488 21.78 7.27 -21.01
CA ALA A 488 22.44 8.56 -20.71
C ALA A 488 22.53 8.82 -19.20
N ARG A 489 21.50 8.50 -18.41
CA ARG A 489 21.52 8.61 -16.95
C ARG A 489 22.44 7.58 -16.27
N ILE A 490 22.56 6.38 -16.82
CA ILE A 490 23.47 5.34 -16.30
C ILE A 490 24.92 5.72 -16.62
N ILE A 491 25.18 6.23 -17.83
CA ILE A 491 26.52 6.69 -18.26
C ILE A 491 26.93 7.96 -17.48
N ALA A 492 26.01 8.92 -17.30
CA ALA A 492 26.28 10.13 -16.49
C ALA A 492 26.56 9.82 -15.01
N ARG A 493 26.04 8.69 -14.47
CA ARG A 493 26.42 8.21 -13.14
C ARG A 493 27.77 7.51 -13.08
N ARG A 494 28.34 7.05 -14.21
CA ARG A 494 29.64 6.36 -14.28
C ARG A 494 30.82 7.31 -14.56
N SER A 495 30.59 8.58 -14.83
CA SER A 495 31.65 9.59 -15.01
C SER A 495 31.63 10.64 -13.90
N PRO A 496 32.25 10.37 -12.73
CA PRO A 496 32.45 11.37 -11.69
C PRO A 496 33.89 11.93 -11.72
N LYS A 497 34.45 12.23 -12.87
CA LYS A 497 35.76 12.94 -12.96
C LYS A 497 35.71 13.67 -14.27
N ASP A 498 35.56 14.99 -14.21
CA ASP A 498 36.06 16.02 -15.11
C ASP A 498 35.20 17.28 -14.94
N PHE A 499 35.32 17.91 -13.76
CA PHE A 499 35.07 19.33 -13.55
C PHE A 499 35.95 19.79 -12.38
N GLN A 500 37.25 19.78 -12.60
CA GLN A 500 38.22 20.65 -11.97
C GLN A 500 38.99 21.30 -13.10
N GLY A 501 38.67 22.56 -13.37
CA GLY A 501 39.33 23.49 -14.27
C GLY A 501 38.71 24.85 -14.09
#